data_cd79c92476d072f0e2e0ed276e0b75b4
#
_entry.id   cd79c92476d072f0e2e0ed276e0b75b4
#
_cell.length_a   1.000
_cell.length_b   1.000
_cell.length_c   1.000
_cell.angle_alpha   90.00
_cell.angle_beta   90.00
_cell.angle_gamma   90.00
#
_symmetry.space_group_name_H-M   'P 1'
#
loop_
_entity.id
_entity.type
_entity.pdbx_description
1 polymer ?
#
loop_
_entity_poly.entity_id
_entity_poly.type
_entity_poly.pdbx_seq_one_letter_code
_entity_poly.pdbx_strand_id
1 'polypeptide(L)'
;MLTILLAVGLAAQEPNCADPQYQAEMNRCAYLDFQAADRELNQLWPQMIAAARRADAEIDRSYDQAPTSEAALRNAQRAWITFRDEHCAYEGHEARGGSMETMLYEGCRATLTRQRIEQLRGLLEVR
;
A
#
# COMPACT_ATOMS: atom_id res chain seq x y z
N MET A 1 37.92 -32.48 -24.02
CA MET A 1 37.77 -31.86 -22.69
C MET A 1 36.73 -30.75 -22.77
N LEU A 2 35.57 -30.97 -22.18
CA LEU A 2 34.48 -30.02 -22.20
C LEU A 2 34.59 -29.14 -20.94
N THR A 3 34.95 -27.88 -21.13
CA THR A 3 35.05 -26.91 -20.01
C THR A 3 33.64 -26.40 -19.69
N ILE A 4 33.06 -26.88 -18.60
CA ILE A 4 31.79 -26.38 -18.09
C ILE A 4 32.08 -25.05 -17.37
N LEU A 5 31.72 -23.94 -18.01
CA LEU A 5 31.67 -22.62 -17.36
C LEU A 5 30.46 -22.61 -16.43
N LEU A 6 30.72 -22.79 -15.14
CA LEU A 6 29.74 -22.50 -14.11
C LEU A 6 29.56 -20.97 -14.05
N ALA A 7 28.47 -20.48 -14.61
CA ALA A 7 28.03 -19.11 -14.39
C ALA A 7 27.57 -19.00 -12.92
N VAL A 8 28.44 -18.47 -12.06
CA VAL A 8 28.06 -18.07 -10.72
C VAL A 8 27.20 -16.81 -10.88
N GLY A 9 25.88 -16.98 -10.87
CA GLY A 9 24.97 -15.88 -10.82
C GLY A 9 25.21 -15.11 -9.51
N LEU A 10 25.60 -13.83 -9.61
CA LEU A 10 25.59 -12.93 -8.46
C LEU A 10 24.12 -12.78 -8.02
N ALA A 11 23.72 -13.54 -7.02
CA ALA A 11 22.47 -13.26 -6.32
C ALA A 11 22.64 -11.89 -5.65
N ALA A 12 21.76 -10.92 -6.00
CA ALA A 12 21.70 -9.65 -5.31
C ALA A 12 21.47 -9.94 -3.82
N GLN A 13 22.35 -9.42 -2.95
CA GLN A 13 22.17 -9.58 -1.51
C GLN A 13 20.90 -8.87 -1.08
N GLU A 14 20.06 -9.56 -0.31
CA GLU A 14 18.89 -8.94 0.30
C GLU A 14 19.34 -7.88 1.32
N PRO A 15 18.62 -6.74 1.41
CA PRO A 15 18.95 -5.71 2.38
C PRO A 15 18.72 -6.21 3.80
N ASN A 16 19.59 -5.79 4.72
CA ASN A 16 19.40 -6.03 6.14
C ASN A 16 18.47 -4.97 6.73
N CYS A 17 17.16 -5.23 6.72
CA CYS A 17 16.18 -4.25 7.19
C CYS A 17 16.05 -4.18 8.71
N ALA A 18 16.65 -5.12 9.45
CA ALA A 18 16.73 -5.02 10.90
C ALA A 18 17.76 -3.97 11.35
N ASP A 19 18.84 -3.77 10.55
CA ASP A 19 19.90 -2.81 10.84
C ASP A 19 20.51 -2.30 9.53
N PRO A 20 19.78 -1.44 8.77
CA PRO A 20 20.27 -0.92 7.50
C PRO A 20 21.45 0.03 7.74
N GLN A 21 22.56 -0.14 6.99
CA GLN A 21 23.82 0.55 7.22
C GLN A 21 24.06 1.73 6.29
N TYR A 22 23.36 1.83 5.16
CA TYR A 22 23.57 2.87 4.18
C TYR A 22 22.24 3.28 3.51
N GLN A 23 22.24 4.46 2.90
CA GLN A 23 21.00 5.07 2.41
C GLN A 23 20.29 4.23 1.35
N ALA A 24 21.01 3.61 0.42
CA ALA A 24 20.40 2.77 -0.60
C ALA A 24 19.66 1.56 0.01
N GLU A 25 20.22 0.99 1.08
CA GLU A 25 19.59 -0.09 1.84
C GLU A 25 18.34 0.41 2.59
N MET A 26 18.42 1.56 3.23
CA MET A 26 17.28 2.21 3.89
C MET A 26 16.14 2.48 2.90
N ASN A 27 16.46 2.97 1.71
CA ASN A 27 15.49 3.20 0.64
C ASN A 27 14.82 1.89 0.22
N ARG A 28 15.60 0.84 0.06
CA ARG A 28 15.09 -0.49 -0.31
C ARG A 28 14.20 -1.06 0.78
N CYS A 29 14.60 -0.94 2.04
CA CYS A 29 13.81 -1.42 3.17
C CYS A 29 12.48 -0.66 3.31
N ALA A 30 12.48 0.65 3.10
CA ALA A 30 11.26 1.45 3.11
C ALA A 30 10.28 1.00 2.00
N TYR A 31 10.79 0.72 0.80
CA TYR A 31 9.99 0.20 -0.29
C TYR A 31 9.40 -1.19 0.01
N LEU A 32 10.20 -2.08 0.57
CA LEU A 32 9.74 -3.42 0.97
C LEU A 32 8.66 -3.34 2.07
N ASP A 33 8.79 -2.39 2.99
CA ASP A 33 7.80 -2.15 4.02
C ASP A 33 6.47 -1.67 3.42
N PHE A 34 6.54 -0.74 2.47
CA PHE A 34 5.35 -0.33 1.71
C PHE A 34 4.72 -1.51 0.98
N GLN A 35 5.50 -2.34 0.30
CA GLN A 35 4.98 -3.51 -0.40
C GLN A 35 4.26 -4.48 0.55
N ALA A 36 4.79 -4.68 1.75
CA ALA A 36 4.16 -5.53 2.77
C ALA A 36 2.81 -4.95 3.21
N ALA A 37 2.74 -3.65 3.46
CA ALA A 37 1.48 -2.96 3.80
C ALA A 37 0.47 -3.03 2.66
N ASP A 38 0.91 -2.84 1.43
CA ASP A 38 0.07 -2.91 0.24
C ASP A 38 -0.53 -4.31 0.03
N ARG A 39 0.27 -5.36 0.24
CA ARG A 39 -0.24 -6.75 0.20
C ARG A 39 -1.31 -6.98 1.26
N GLU A 40 -1.13 -6.48 2.46
CA GLU A 40 -2.11 -6.61 3.54
C GLU A 40 -3.43 -5.91 3.18
N LEU A 41 -3.35 -4.70 2.62
CA LEU A 41 -4.51 -3.97 2.12
C LEU A 41 -5.23 -4.75 1.02
N ASN A 42 -4.49 -5.31 0.08
CA ASN A 42 -5.06 -6.09 -1.03
C ASN A 42 -5.72 -7.39 -0.55
N GLN A 43 -5.25 -8.00 0.55
CA GLN A 43 -5.88 -9.16 1.17
C GLN A 43 -7.18 -8.80 1.89
N LEU A 44 -7.24 -7.60 2.48
CA LEU A 44 -8.43 -7.10 3.16
C LEU A 44 -9.52 -6.65 2.17
N TRP A 45 -9.15 -6.16 1.00
CA TRP A 45 -10.04 -5.49 0.07
C TRP A 45 -11.25 -6.33 -0.37
N PRO A 46 -11.13 -7.63 -0.72
CA PRO A 46 -12.30 -8.45 -1.05
C PRO A 46 -13.33 -8.54 0.07
N GLN A 47 -12.91 -8.52 1.33
CA GLN A 47 -13.81 -8.52 2.49
C GLN A 47 -14.59 -7.21 2.57
N MET A 48 -13.93 -6.09 2.26
CA MET A 48 -14.57 -4.77 2.22
C MET A 48 -15.64 -4.70 1.13
N ILE A 49 -15.32 -5.18 -0.07
CA ILE A 49 -16.27 -5.22 -1.19
C ILE A 49 -17.46 -6.14 -0.87
N ALA A 50 -17.20 -7.30 -0.29
CA ALA A 50 -18.29 -8.22 0.12
C ALA A 50 -19.23 -7.57 1.15
N ALA A 51 -18.69 -6.85 2.13
CA ALA A 51 -19.49 -6.14 3.12
C ALA A 51 -20.34 -5.04 2.48
N ALA A 52 -19.76 -4.26 1.56
CA ALA A 52 -20.49 -3.22 0.83
C ALA A 52 -21.63 -3.79 -0.01
N ARG A 53 -21.40 -4.90 -0.70
CA ARG A 53 -22.43 -5.59 -1.48
C ARG A 53 -23.56 -6.14 -0.62
N ARG A 54 -23.25 -6.66 0.56
CA ARG A 54 -24.28 -7.11 1.52
C ARG A 54 -25.14 -5.93 1.98
N ALA A 55 -24.51 -4.79 2.27
CA ALA A 55 -25.26 -3.58 2.65
C ALA A 55 -26.18 -3.11 1.52
N ASP A 56 -25.69 -3.12 0.28
CA ASP A 56 -26.47 -2.71 -0.89
C ASP A 56 -27.67 -3.64 -1.14
N ALA A 57 -27.53 -4.94 -0.85
CA ALA A 57 -28.60 -5.91 -1.02
C ALA A 57 -29.79 -5.66 -0.07
N GLU A 58 -29.57 -4.95 1.03
CA GLU A 58 -30.61 -4.62 2.01
C GLU A 58 -31.36 -3.31 1.70
N ILE A 59 -30.93 -2.55 0.69
CA ILE A 59 -31.51 -1.25 0.34
C ILE A 59 -32.59 -1.40 -0.72
N ASP A 60 -33.75 -0.80 -0.45
CA ASP A 60 -34.82 -0.66 -1.45
C ASP A 60 -34.50 0.51 -2.40
N ARG A 61 -34.06 0.18 -3.60
CA ARG A 61 -33.69 1.15 -4.63
C ARG A 61 -34.89 1.92 -5.21
N SER A 62 -36.09 1.53 -4.90
CA SER A 62 -37.30 2.27 -5.32
C SER A 62 -37.36 3.65 -4.65
N TYR A 63 -36.82 3.78 -3.45
CA TYR A 63 -36.86 4.99 -2.65
C TYR A 63 -35.52 5.69 -2.55
N ASP A 64 -34.42 5.00 -2.81
CA ASP A 64 -33.07 5.51 -2.66
C ASP A 64 -32.32 5.47 -3.99
N GLN A 65 -32.06 6.66 -4.56
CA GLN A 65 -31.31 6.83 -5.80
C GLN A 65 -29.85 7.22 -5.56
N ALA A 66 -29.40 7.30 -4.31
CA ALA A 66 -28.02 7.60 -3.95
C ALA A 66 -27.06 6.54 -4.52
N PRO A 67 -25.76 6.87 -4.70
CA PRO A 67 -24.76 5.87 -5.07
C PRO A 67 -24.75 4.70 -4.09
N THR A 68 -24.49 3.49 -4.61
CA THR A 68 -24.40 2.29 -3.77
C THR A 68 -23.23 2.36 -2.79
N SER A 69 -23.28 1.57 -1.73
CA SER A 69 -22.16 1.44 -0.79
C SER A 69 -20.91 0.95 -1.48
N GLU A 70 -21.02 0.01 -2.42
CA GLU A 70 -19.87 -0.45 -3.22
C GLU A 70 -19.27 0.69 -4.03
N ALA A 71 -20.09 1.51 -4.71
CA ALA A 71 -19.60 2.65 -5.48
C ALA A 71 -18.90 3.69 -4.60
N ALA A 72 -19.49 4.03 -3.45
CA ALA A 72 -18.91 4.96 -2.50
C ALA A 72 -17.56 4.45 -1.95
N LEU A 73 -17.49 3.17 -1.59
CA LEU A 73 -16.25 2.56 -1.10
C LEU A 73 -15.14 2.59 -2.16
N ARG A 74 -15.46 2.23 -3.41
CA ARG A 74 -14.49 2.25 -4.52
C ARG A 74 -14.00 3.67 -4.81
N ASN A 75 -14.91 4.64 -4.82
CA ASN A 75 -14.56 6.03 -5.06
C ASN A 75 -13.66 6.59 -3.94
N ALA A 76 -13.99 6.27 -2.68
CA ALA A 76 -13.16 6.64 -1.53
C ALA A 76 -11.76 6.04 -1.64
N GLN A 77 -11.66 4.76 -2.02
CA GLN A 77 -10.36 4.09 -2.14
C GLN A 77 -9.51 4.69 -3.26
N ARG A 78 -10.09 5.02 -4.41
CA ARG A 78 -9.35 5.69 -5.50
C ARG A 78 -8.85 7.06 -5.06
N ALA A 79 -9.69 7.85 -4.40
CA ALA A 79 -9.32 9.16 -3.89
C ALA A 79 -8.21 9.05 -2.83
N TRP A 80 -8.32 8.03 -1.97
CA TRP A 80 -7.30 7.78 -0.94
C TRP A 80 -5.95 7.39 -1.54
N ILE A 81 -5.91 6.55 -2.57
CA ILE A 81 -4.66 6.18 -3.25
C ILE A 81 -3.97 7.43 -3.82
N THR A 82 -4.74 8.30 -4.48
CA THR A 82 -4.22 9.55 -5.03
C THR A 82 -3.70 10.45 -3.90
N PHE A 83 -4.46 10.61 -2.84
CA PHE A 83 -4.05 11.40 -1.67
C PHE A 83 -2.76 10.84 -1.07
N ARG A 84 -2.69 9.52 -0.84
CA ARG A 84 -1.49 8.87 -0.27
C ARG A 84 -0.25 9.20 -1.09
N ASP A 85 -0.30 8.98 -2.39
CA ASP A 85 0.87 9.12 -3.25
C ASP A 85 1.32 10.58 -3.38
N GLU A 86 0.38 11.51 -3.50
CA GLU A 86 0.68 12.95 -3.57
C GLU A 86 1.17 13.50 -2.23
N HIS A 87 0.53 13.11 -1.13
CA HIS A 87 0.95 13.51 0.20
C HIS A 87 2.36 13.03 0.51
N CYS A 88 2.67 11.77 0.19
CA CYS A 88 3.98 11.20 0.43
C CYS A 88 5.06 11.77 -0.51
N ALA A 89 4.69 12.16 -1.74
CA ALA A 89 5.58 12.91 -2.61
C ALA A 89 5.97 14.25 -1.94
N TYR A 90 5.01 14.95 -1.36
CA TYR A 90 5.27 16.20 -0.64
C TYR A 90 6.20 15.98 0.56
N GLU A 91 5.94 14.94 1.38
CA GLU A 91 6.87 14.61 2.48
C GLU A 91 8.27 14.29 1.98
N GLY A 92 8.39 13.54 0.88
CA GLY A 92 9.67 13.21 0.26
C GLY A 92 10.45 14.45 -0.20
N HIS A 93 9.73 15.53 -0.54
CA HIS A 93 10.34 16.78 -1.00
C HIS A 93 11.20 17.48 0.07
N GLU A 94 11.10 17.12 1.33
CA GLU A 94 12.05 17.58 2.35
C GLU A 94 13.49 17.20 2.00
N ALA A 95 13.68 16.10 1.26
CA ALA A 95 14.97 15.64 0.75
C ALA A 95 15.01 15.65 -0.79
N ARG A 96 14.26 16.55 -1.44
CA ARG A 96 14.08 16.59 -2.88
C ARG A 96 15.40 16.60 -3.64
N GLY A 97 15.57 15.64 -4.55
CA GLY A 97 16.77 15.46 -5.35
C GLY A 97 17.91 14.79 -4.60
N GLY A 98 17.76 14.53 -3.30
CA GLY A 98 18.75 13.85 -2.47
C GLY A 98 18.51 12.34 -2.39
N SER A 99 19.49 11.62 -1.87
CA SER A 99 19.44 10.15 -1.75
C SER A 99 18.41 9.64 -0.73
N MET A 100 17.92 10.50 0.15
CA MET A 100 16.96 10.16 1.20
C MET A 100 15.49 10.31 0.76
N GLU A 101 15.24 10.94 -0.39
CA GLU A 101 13.86 11.19 -0.87
C GLU A 101 13.03 9.91 -0.97
N THR A 102 13.60 8.85 -1.53
CA THR A 102 12.92 7.56 -1.69
C THR A 102 12.52 6.96 -0.34
N MET A 103 13.41 7.01 0.65
CA MET A 103 13.11 6.48 1.99
C MET A 103 11.94 7.22 2.63
N LEU A 104 11.90 8.54 2.53
CA LEU A 104 10.82 9.36 3.08
C LEU A 104 9.50 9.07 2.36
N TYR A 105 9.53 9.02 1.03
CA TYR A 105 8.36 8.73 0.20
C TYR A 105 7.76 7.36 0.52
N GLU A 106 8.57 6.31 0.48
CA GLU A 106 8.10 4.93 0.69
C GLU A 106 7.70 4.66 2.14
N GLY A 107 8.43 5.22 3.11
CA GLY A 107 8.08 5.11 4.52
C GLY A 107 6.74 5.77 4.83
N CYS A 108 6.48 6.93 4.25
CA CYS A 108 5.21 7.61 4.32
C CYS A 108 4.07 6.74 3.74
N ARG A 109 4.27 6.17 2.55
CA ARG A 109 3.28 5.30 1.90
C ARG A 109 2.96 4.07 2.76
N ALA A 110 3.97 3.46 3.37
CA ALA A 110 3.78 2.34 4.29
C ALA A 110 2.91 2.76 5.49
N THR A 111 3.23 3.88 6.11
CA THR A 111 2.49 4.41 7.27
C THR A 111 1.04 4.70 6.92
N LEU A 112 0.79 5.44 5.84
CA LEU A 112 -0.58 5.79 5.45
C LEU A 112 -1.39 4.55 5.04
N THR A 113 -0.74 3.57 4.40
CA THR A 113 -1.42 2.32 4.03
C THR A 113 -1.85 1.53 5.27
N ARG A 114 -1.00 1.45 6.31
CA ARG A 114 -1.40 0.80 7.58
C ARG A 114 -2.52 1.54 8.28
N GLN A 115 -2.50 2.87 8.27
CA GLN A 115 -3.61 3.66 8.81
C GLN A 115 -4.91 3.39 8.05
N ARG A 116 -4.85 3.27 6.72
CA ARG A 116 -6.02 2.94 5.91
C ARG A 116 -6.57 1.56 6.25
N ILE A 117 -5.71 0.58 6.42
CA ILE A 117 -6.10 -0.79 6.84
C ILE A 117 -6.89 -0.73 8.15
N GLU A 118 -6.42 0.02 9.15
CA GLU A 118 -7.13 0.17 10.42
C GLU A 118 -8.48 0.86 10.25
N GLN A 119 -8.57 1.90 9.41
CA GLN A 119 -9.85 2.55 9.09
C GLN A 119 -10.84 1.55 8.47
N LEU A 120 -10.38 0.77 7.49
CA LEU A 120 -11.23 -0.21 6.81
C LEU A 120 -11.68 -1.34 7.76
N ARG A 121 -10.78 -1.84 8.60
CA ARG A 121 -11.14 -2.84 9.62
C ARG A 121 -12.19 -2.31 10.59
N GLY A 122 -12.07 -1.05 11.01
CA GLY A 122 -13.07 -0.40 11.85
C GLY A 122 -14.45 -0.38 11.21
N LEU A 123 -14.54 -0.22 9.90
CA LEU A 123 -15.82 -0.27 9.17
C LEU A 123 -16.45 -1.67 9.18
N LEU A 124 -15.63 -2.73 9.19
CA LEU A 124 -16.14 -4.10 9.28
C LEU A 124 -16.71 -4.43 10.67
N GLU A 125 -16.13 -3.86 11.72
CA GLU A 125 -16.54 -4.11 13.11
C GLU A 125 -17.89 -3.48 13.45
N VAL A 126 -18.29 -2.43 12.75
CA VAL A 126 -19.55 -1.67 13.00
C VAL A 126 -20.77 -2.34 12.38
N ARG A 127 -20.60 -3.39 11.60
CA ARG A 127 -21.66 -4.03 10.83
C ARG A 127 -22.00 -5.45 11.27
#